data_664a322779316790c445e9af4c327a98
#
_entry.id   664a322779316790c445e9af4c327a98
#
_cell.length_a   1.000
_cell.length_b   1.000
_cell.length_c   1.000
_cell.angle_alpha   90.00
_cell.angle_beta   90.00
_cell.angle_gamma   90.00
#
_symmetry.space_group_name_H-M   'P 1'
#
loop_
_entity.id
_entity.type
_entity.pdbx_description
1 polymer ?
#
loop_
_entity_poly.entity_id
_entity_poly.type
_entity_poly.pdbx_seq_one_letter_code
_entity_poly.pdbx_strand_id
1 'polypeptide(L)'
;MGYSIDQGISIKLDPHFSLDQLQAKAWQLRPWRKGPFYFKQGKKEFCIDSEWQSYIKWDLIKNVSLCGLDVADVGCNNGYYLFCMHKQNPQSLTGFDPSLLYKQQFNFLNHFLQLPITYESLGVEDLRTYPKRFDVIFCLGVLYHRKDPHSALKSLYMGLKKGGILVLDTLIFESPLEIALCPKTYAKMSNVYFIPSIKALQNWAFKAGFQECKLLAIKPTTLLEQRKTPWIEGLSLESFLDPKDASKSIEGYPAPCRGYFILHK
;
A
#
# COMPACT_ATOMS: atom_id res chain seq x y z
N MET A 1 18.65 -15.32 11.05
CA MET A 1 18.21 -14.97 9.69
C MET A 1 18.31 -13.45 9.50
N GLY A 2 18.60 -12.94 8.31
CA GLY A 2 18.71 -11.51 8.05
C GLY A 2 17.98 -11.14 6.75
N TYR A 3 17.53 -9.89 6.65
CA TYR A 3 16.96 -9.37 5.43
C TYR A 3 17.52 -8.00 5.09
N SER A 4 17.54 -7.66 3.81
CA SER A 4 17.91 -6.35 3.28
C SER A 4 16.79 -5.81 2.40
N ILE A 5 16.78 -4.47 2.27
CA ILE A 5 15.83 -3.74 1.45
C ILE A 5 16.64 -2.93 0.46
N ASP A 6 16.32 -3.12 -0.82
CA ASP A 6 16.84 -2.35 -1.93
C ASP A 6 15.70 -2.19 -2.96
N GLN A 7 15.81 -2.68 -4.16
CA GLN A 7 14.71 -2.78 -5.13
C GLN A 7 13.80 -4.00 -4.84
N GLY A 8 13.48 -4.19 -3.56
CA GLY A 8 12.69 -5.30 -3.03
C GLY A 8 13.23 -5.78 -1.69
N ILE A 9 12.62 -6.82 -1.14
CA ILE A 9 13.00 -7.41 0.14
C ILE A 9 13.74 -8.72 -0.12
N SER A 10 15.04 -8.76 0.20
CA SER A 10 15.87 -9.97 0.11
C SER A 10 15.92 -10.69 1.45
N ILE A 11 15.46 -11.93 1.48
CA ILE A 11 15.38 -12.81 2.66
C ILE A 11 16.48 -13.87 2.56
N LYS A 12 17.40 -13.90 3.53
CA LYS A 12 18.49 -14.86 3.59
C LYS A 12 18.01 -16.12 4.30
N LEU A 13 18.08 -17.26 3.62
CA LEU A 13 17.63 -18.55 4.12
C LEU A 13 18.80 -19.40 4.62
N ASP A 14 18.51 -20.20 5.64
CA ASP A 14 19.42 -21.26 6.09
C ASP A 14 19.44 -22.43 5.11
N PRO A 15 20.57 -23.20 5.03
CA PRO A 15 20.72 -24.29 4.06
C PRO A 15 19.71 -25.43 4.16
N HIS A 16 19.05 -25.61 5.31
CA HIS A 16 18.07 -26.68 5.50
C HIS A 16 16.73 -26.47 4.79
N PHE A 17 16.44 -25.27 4.31
CA PHE A 17 15.20 -25.00 3.55
C PHE A 17 15.35 -25.45 2.10
N SER A 18 14.31 -26.08 1.56
CA SER A 18 14.20 -26.37 0.12
C SER A 18 13.60 -25.18 -0.62
N LEU A 19 14.36 -24.54 -1.51
CA LEU A 19 13.88 -23.43 -2.32
C LEU A 19 12.70 -23.82 -3.20
N ASP A 20 12.71 -25.04 -3.78
CA ASP A 20 11.65 -25.53 -4.66
C ASP A 20 10.32 -25.69 -3.90
N GLN A 21 10.37 -26.22 -2.67
CA GLN A 21 9.19 -26.33 -1.81
C GLN A 21 8.66 -24.95 -1.40
N LEU A 22 9.54 -24.02 -1.09
CA LEU A 22 9.15 -22.64 -0.74
C LEU A 22 8.53 -21.91 -1.92
N GLN A 23 9.12 -22.06 -3.11
CA GLN A 23 8.58 -21.49 -4.34
C GLN A 23 7.20 -22.07 -4.66
N ALA A 24 7.02 -23.40 -4.52
CA ALA A 24 5.73 -24.05 -4.73
C ALA A 24 4.67 -23.54 -3.72
N LYS A 25 5.03 -23.37 -2.45
CA LYS A 25 4.14 -22.79 -1.44
C LYS A 25 3.79 -21.34 -1.73
N ALA A 26 4.77 -20.52 -2.10
CA ALA A 26 4.52 -19.13 -2.50
C ALA A 26 3.61 -19.06 -3.74
N TRP A 27 3.77 -20.00 -4.68
CA TRP A 27 2.93 -20.09 -5.88
C TRP A 27 1.47 -20.39 -5.57
N GLN A 28 1.17 -21.18 -4.55
CA GLN A 28 -0.19 -21.44 -4.08
C GLN A 28 -0.85 -20.24 -3.41
N LEU A 29 -0.06 -19.27 -2.93
CA LEU A 29 -0.54 -18.05 -2.30
C LEU A 29 -0.76 -16.88 -3.28
N ARG A 30 -0.77 -17.13 -4.61
CA ARG A 30 -1.08 -16.09 -5.60
C ARG A 30 -2.53 -15.59 -5.48
N PRO A 31 -2.81 -14.37 -5.93
CA PRO A 31 -1.93 -13.38 -6.57
C PRO A 31 -1.12 -12.54 -5.58
N TRP A 32 0.15 -12.26 -5.93
CA TRP A 32 1.04 -11.39 -5.16
C TRP A 32 0.99 -9.95 -5.68
N ARG A 33 0.44 -9.06 -4.88
CA ARG A 33 0.25 -7.66 -5.29
C ARG A 33 1.48 -6.80 -5.01
N LYS A 34 1.98 -6.79 -3.75
CA LYS A 34 3.12 -5.98 -3.32
C LYS A 34 4.41 -6.81 -3.26
N GLY A 35 5.55 -6.23 -3.61
CA GLY A 35 6.89 -6.84 -3.60
C GLY A 35 7.89 -6.00 -4.41
N PRO A 36 8.94 -6.60 -4.99
CA PRO A 36 9.25 -8.03 -5.02
C PRO A 36 9.89 -8.58 -3.73
N PHE A 37 9.91 -9.92 -3.62
CA PHE A 37 10.62 -10.62 -2.55
C PHE A 37 11.61 -11.64 -3.15
N TYR A 38 12.85 -11.60 -2.68
CA TYR A 38 13.93 -12.48 -3.10
C TYR A 38 14.29 -13.43 -1.97
N PHE A 39 14.21 -14.72 -2.20
CA PHE A 39 14.64 -15.77 -1.27
C PHE A 39 16.01 -16.27 -1.69
N LYS A 40 17.04 -16.02 -0.87
CA LYS A 40 18.45 -16.29 -1.21
C LYS A 40 19.05 -17.33 -0.30
N GLN A 41 19.71 -18.34 -0.90
CA GLN A 41 20.41 -19.42 -0.20
C GLN A 41 21.76 -19.70 -0.90
N GLY A 42 22.82 -19.12 -0.38
CA GLY A 42 24.14 -19.16 -1.05
C GLY A 42 24.10 -18.54 -2.43
N LYS A 43 24.33 -19.34 -3.48
CA LYS A 43 24.28 -18.91 -4.89
C LYS A 43 22.91 -19.14 -5.55
N LYS A 44 22.00 -19.82 -4.86
CA LYS A 44 20.64 -20.09 -5.37
C LYS A 44 19.67 -19.04 -4.86
N GLU A 45 18.70 -18.69 -5.70
CA GLU A 45 17.62 -17.77 -5.34
C GLU A 45 16.35 -18.04 -6.15
N PHE A 46 15.20 -17.63 -5.62
CA PHE A 46 13.98 -17.40 -6.39
C PHE A 46 13.36 -16.07 -6.02
N CYS A 47 12.59 -15.50 -6.94
CA CYS A 47 11.91 -14.22 -6.77
C CYS A 47 10.40 -14.39 -6.86
N ILE A 48 9.68 -13.83 -5.89
CA ILE A 48 8.25 -13.52 -6.03
C ILE A 48 8.17 -12.15 -6.70
N ASP A 49 8.14 -12.15 -8.02
CA ASP A 49 8.06 -10.96 -8.86
C ASP A 49 6.60 -10.48 -8.93
N SER A 50 6.20 -9.73 -7.91
CA SER A 50 4.82 -9.26 -7.71
C SER A 50 4.36 -8.25 -8.76
N GLU A 51 3.06 -7.92 -8.77
CA GLU A 51 2.48 -6.93 -9.67
C GLU A 51 3.13 -5.55 -9.53
N TRP A 52 3.28 -5.10 -8.27
CA TRP A 52 3.81 -3.78 -7.95
C TRP A 52 5.28 -3.85 -7.57
N GLN A 53 6.09 -3.00 -8.17
CA GLN A 53 7.43 -2.69 -7.71
C GLN A 53 7.31 -1.70 -6.54
N SER A 54 6.97 -2.24 -5.36
CA SER A 54 6.54 -1.44 -4.20
C SER A 54 7.63 -0.53 -3.64
N TYR A 55 8.92 -0.80 -3.96
CA TYR A 55 10.03 0.07 -3.59
C TYR A 55 9.92 1.47 -4.23
N ILE A 56 9.34 1.58 -5.45
CA ILE A 56 9.15 2.87 -6.15
C ILE A 56 8.27 3.79 -5.30
N LYS A 57 7.17 3.27 -4.75
CA LYS A 57 6.31 4.01 -3.83
C LYS A 57 7.00 4.26 -2.49
N TRP A 58 7.68 3.25 -1.95
CA TRP A 58 8.39 3.39 -0.68
C TRP A 58 9.41 4.52 -0.71
N ASP A 59 10.15 4.69 -1.81
CA ASP A 59 11.15 5.74 -1.98
C ASP A 59 10.58 7.16 -1.86
N LEU A 60 9.31 7.37 -2.13
CA LEU A 60 8.63 8.67 -2.00
C LEU A 60 8.28 9.01 -0.54
N ILE A 61 8.12 8.00 0.33
CA ILE A 61 7.57 8.16 1.68
C ILE A 61 8.51 7.69 2.79
N LYS A 62 9.63 7.05 2.46
CA LYS A 62 10.59 6.46 3.42
C LYS A 62 11.26 7.48 4.35
N ASN A 63 11.22 8.77 4.00
CA ASN A 63 11.84 9.85 4.80
C ASN A 63 10.97 10.29 6.00
N VAL A 64 9.76 9.75 6.15
CA VAL A 64 8.97 9.93 7.37
C VAL A 64 9.67 9.18 8.51
N SER A 65 10.09 9.89 9.55
CA SER A 65 10.79 9.29 10.70
C SER A 65 9.83 8.44 11.53
N LEU A 66 10.22 7.20 11.84
CA LEU A 66 9.39 6.23 12.58
C LEU A 66 10.06 5.76 13.88
N CYS A 67 11.29 6.19 14.17
CA CYS A 67 12.06 5.73 15.31
C CYS A 67 11.34 6.01 16.64
N GLY A 68 11.08 4.96 17.42
CA GLY A 68 10.42 5.05 18.72
C GLY A 68 8.91 5.35 18.67
N LEU A 69 8.28 5.36 17.48
CA LEU A 69 6.87 5.69 17.31
C LEU A 69 5.98 4.44 17.19
N ASP A 70 4.73 4.57 17.59
CA ASP A 70 3.67 3.61 17.32
C ASP A 70 3.16 3.85 15.89
N VAL A 71 3.32 2.86 15.01
CA VAL A 71 3.05 2.99 13.57
C VAL A 71 1.99 1.98 13.11
N ALA A 72 1.06 2.42 12.26
CA ALA A 72 0.11 1.56 11.58
C ALA A 72 0.24 1.63 10.05
N ASP A 73 0.00 0.52 9.36
CA ASP A 73 -0.19 0.44 7.90
C ASP A 73 -1.59 -0.11 7.62
N VAL A 74 -2.48 0.74 7.08
CA VAL A 74 -3.88 0.40 6.79
C VAL A 74 -4.03 0.05 5.32
N GLY A 75 -4.51 -1.16 5.04
CA GLY A 75 -4.41 -1.81 3.74
C GLY A 75 -2.99 -2.35 3.53
N CYS A 76 -2.42 -2.95 4.58
CA CYS A 76 -1.02 -3.40 4.57
C CYS A 76 -0.75 -4.53 3.59
N ASN A 77 -1.78 -5.23 3.09
CA ASN A 77 -1.66 -6.35 2.17
C ASN A 77 -0.76 -7.46 2.78
N ASN A 78 0.26 -7.92 2.06
CA ASN A 78 1.21 -8.92 2.53
C ASN A 78 2.31 -8.39 3.46
N GLY A 79 2.21 -7.13 3.90
CA GLY A 79 3.15 -6.54 4.86
C GLY A 79 4.42 -5.93 4.26
N TYR A 80 4.52 -5.77 2.95
CA TYR A 80 5.74 -5.24 2.31
C TYR A 80 6.25 -3.96 2.97
N TYR A 81 5.38 -2.96 3.16
CA TYR A 81 5.78 -1.69 3.78
C TYR A 81 6.06 -1.83 5.27
N LEU A 82 5.38 -2.73 5.99
CA LEU A 82 5.67 -3.02 7.39
C LEU A 82 7.11 -3.54 7.57
N PHE A 83 7.56 -4.43 6.67
CA PHE A 83 8.95 -4.90 6.69
C PHE A 83 9.94 -3.78 6.36
N CYS A 84 9.58 -2.84 5.48
CA CYS A 84 10.38 -1.65 5.21
C CYS A 84 10.44 -0.72 6.43
N MET A 85 9.30 -0.43 7.05
CA MET A 85 9.18 0.43 8.23
C MET A 85 9.95 -0.09 9.44
N HIS A 86 10.01 -1.42 9.61
CA HIS A 86 10.74 -2.05 10.72
C HIS A 86 12.23 -1.66 10.77
N LYS A 87 12.85 -1.37 9.62
CA LYS A 87 14.26 -0.92 9.55
C LYS A 87 14.50 0.46 10.19
N GLN A 88 13.45 1.21 10.46
CA GLN A 88 13.54 2.51 11.13
C GLN A 88 13.35 2.43 12.66
N ASN A 89 13.31 1.22 13.24
CA ASN A 89 13.18 0.96 14.67
C ASN A 89 11.96 1.66 15.33
N PRO A 90 10.73 1.45 14.82
CA PRO A 90 9.53 1.94 15.49
C PRO A 90 9.34 1.27 16.85
N GLN A 91 8.61 1.92 17.77
CA GLN A 91 8.21 1.34 19.06
C GLN A 91 7.28 0.14 18.85
N SER A 92 6.37 0.25 17.91
CA SER A 92 5.49 -0.85 17.49
C SER A 92 5.03 -0.69 16.04
N LEU A 93 4.75 -1.82 15.40
CA LEU A 93 4.16 -1.89 14.05
C LEU A 93 2.88 -2.71 14.08
N THR A 94 1.79 -2.15 13.52
CA THR A 94 0.52 -2.85 13.35
C THR A 94 0.04 -2.72 11.90
N GLY A 95 -0.17 -3.83 11.22
CA GLY A 95 -0.79 -3.87 9.90
C GLY A 95 -2.27 -4.19 10.00
N PHE A 96 -3.09 -3.52 9.20
CA PHE A 96 -4.54 -3.73 9.10
C PHE A 96 -4.89 -4.12 7.66
N ASP A 97 -5.44 -5.31 7.45
CA ASP A 97 -6.01 -5.73 6.17
C ASP A 97 -7.03 -6.86 6.39
N PRO A 98 -8.27 -6.76 5.90
CA PRO A 98 -9.31 -7.76 6.11
C PRO A 98 -9.12 -9.03 5.27
N SER A 99 -8.20 -9.05 4.31
CA SER A 99 -7.99 -10.18 3.40
C SER A 99 -7.28 -11.35 4.06
N LEU A 100 -7.94 -12.51 4.12
CA LEU A 100 -7.33 -13.74 4.63
C LEU A 100 -6.13 -14.16 3.78
N LEU A 101 -6.18 -14.01 2.47
CA LEU A 101 -5.08 -14.34 1.57
C LEU A 101 -3.84 -13.50 1.90
N TYR A 102 -3.99 -12.19 2.09
CA TYR A 102 -2.86 -11.32 2.40
C TYR A 102 -2.28 -11.60 3.78
N LYS A 103 -3.11 -11.98 4.75
CA LYS A 103 -2.64 -12.48 6.06
C LYS A 103 -1.82 -13.76 5.92
N GLN A 104 -2.24 -14.69 5.06
CA GLN A 104 -1.47 -15.93 4.79
C GLN A 104 -0.13 -15.60 4.11
N GLN A 105 -0.11 -14.67 3.16
CA GLN A 105 1.14 -14.20 2.54
C GLN A 105 2.06 -13.52 3.56
N PHE A 106 1.52 -12.65 4.43
CA PHE A 106 2.26 -12.03 5.53
C PHE A 106 2.86 -13.09 6.46
N ASN A 107 2.06 -14.06 6.89
CA ASN A 107 2.53 -15.14 7.77
C ASN A 107 3.62 -15.98 7.10
N PHE A 108 3.49 -16.26 5.80
CA PHE A 108 4.53 -16.96 5.03
C PHE A 108 5.84 -16.17 5.03
N LEU A 109 5.81 -14.87 4.78
CA LEU A 109 6.99 -14.01 4.76
C LEU A 109 7.57 -13.83 6.16
N ASN A 110 6.73 -13.52 7.16
CA ASN A 110 7.17 -13.24 8.51
C ASN A 110 7.68 -14.48 9.25
N HIS A 111 7.34 -15.69 8.78
CA HIS A 111 7.95 -16.94 9.28
C HIS A 111 9.49 -16.92 9.13
N PHE A 112 10.00 -16.34 8.04
CA PHE A 112 11.45 -16.22 7.80
C PHE A 112 12.05 -14.96 8.39
N LEU A 113 11.27 -13.90 8.54
CA LEU A 113 11.73 -12.60 9.06
C LEU A 113 11.70 -12.54 10.58
N GLN A 114 10.74 -13.21 11.21
CA GLN A 114 10.50 -13.26 12.66
C GLN A 114 10.45 -11.88 13.31
N LEU A 115 9.78 -10.92 12.63
CA LEU A 115 9.67 -9.56 13.10
C LEU A 115 8.47 -9.40 14.04
N PRO A 116 8.59 -8.56 15.10
CA PRO A 116 7.52 -8.32 16.07
C PRO A 116 6.46 -7.37 15.50
N ILE A 117 5.75 -7.81 14.47
CA ILE A 117 4.71 -7.04 13.77
C ILE A 117 3.35 -7.67 14.08
N THR A 118 2.41 -6.86 14.59
CA THR A 118 1.02 -7.27 14.76
C THR A 118 0.27 -7.16 13.43
N TYR A 119 -0.48 -8.19 13.06
CA TYR A 119 -1.34 -8.18 11.86
C TYR A 119 -2.80 -8.39 12.25
N GLU A 120 -3.60 -7.35 12.06
CA GLU A 120 -5.03 -7.35 12.35
C GLU A 120 -5.86 -7.60 11.08
N SER A 121 -6.80 -8.54 11.14
CA SER A 121 -7.75 -8.79 10.05
C SER A 121 -8.92 -7.79 10.09
N LEU A 122 -8.61 -6.49 10.09
CA LEU A 122 -9.51 -5.36 10.24
C LEU A 122 -9.32 -4.37 9.09
N GLY A 123 -10.37 -3.57 8.80
CA GLY A 123 -10.33 -2.53 7.77
C GLY A 123 -10.08 -1.13 8.32
N VAL A 124 -10.16 -0.13 7.44
CA VAL A 124 -9.97 1.28 7.82
C VAL A 124 -11.07 1.77 8.77
N GLU A 125 -12.28 1.25 8.65
CA GLU A 125 -13.45 1.62 9.44
C GLU A 125 -13.28 1.24 10.92
N ASP A 126 -12.56 0.15 11.20
CA ASP A 126 -12.35 -0.40 12.53
C ASP A 126 -11.41 0.46 13.40
N LEU A 127 -10.62 1.34 12.79
CA LEU A 127 -9.72 2.25 13.52
C LEU A 127 -10.45 3.19 14.49
N ARG A 128 -11.74 3.46 14.28
CA ARG A 128 -12.53 4.28 15.22
C ARG A 128 -12.58 3.68 16.60
N THR A 129 -12.77 2.39 16.69
CA THR A 129 -12.97 1.63 17.93
C THR A 129 -11.75 0.84 18.35
N TYR A 130 -10.71 0.80 17.50
CA TYR A 130 -9.48 0.11 17.84
C TYR A 130 -8.86 0.72 19.11
N PRO A 131 -8.46 -0.08 20.13
CA PRO A 131 -8.11 0.44 21.44
C PRO A 131 -6.82 1.28 21.45
N LYS A 132 -5.92 1.00 20.50
CA LYS A 132 -4.63 1.72 20.38
C LYS A 132 -4.75 2.90 19.42
N ARG A 133 -3.99 3.97 19.69
CA ARG A 133 -3.78 5.12 18.80
C ARG A 133 -2.33 5.17 18.37
N PHE A 134 -2.09 5.72 17.17
CA PHE A 134 -0.80 5.68 16.50
C PHE A 134 -0.22 7.09 16.35
N ASP A 135 1.10 7.20 16.39
CA ASP A 135 1.81 8.44 16.06
C ASP A 135 1.80 8.67 14.55
N VAL A 136 1.95 7.58 13.77
CA VAL A 136 1.94 7.62 12.32
C VAL A 136 1.02 6.53 11.79
N ILE A 137 0.12 6.89 10.87
CA ILE A 137 -0.67 5.93 10.09
C ILE A 137 -0.28 6.08 8.62
N PHE A 138 0.03 4.97 7.97
CA PHE A 138 0.10 4.87 6.52
C PHE A 138 -1.21 4.30 6.00
N CYS A 139 -1.74 4.89 4.92
CA CYS A 139 -2.93 4.42 4.21
C CYS A 139 -2.68 4.54 2.70
N LEU A 140 -2.13 3.46 2.13
CA LEU A 140 -1.53 3.49 0.81
C LEU A 140 -2.36 2.68 -0.18
N GLY A 141 -3.11 3.37 -1.05
CA GLY A 141 -3.92 2.75 -2.09
C GLY A 141 -5.26 2.18 -1.61
N VAL A 142 -5.88 2.78 -0.59
CA VAL A 142 -7.12 2.28 0.03
C VAL A 142 -8.31 3.22 -0.18
N LEU A 143 -8.11 4.54 -0.07
CA LEU A 143 -9.20 5.51 0.03
C LEU A 143 -10.17 5.47 -1.16
N TYR A 144 -9.66 5.36 -2.38
CA TYR A 144 -10.49 5.32 -3.59
C TYR A 144 -11.36 4.05 -3.71
N HIS A 145 -11.06 3.02 -2.91
CA HIS A 145 -11.87 1.81 -2.77
C HIS A 145 -12.97 1.92 -1.70
N ARG A 146 -13.10 3.07 -1.03
CA ARG A 146 -14.13 3.27 0.00
C ARG A 146 -15.37 3.92 -0.59
N LYS A 147 -16.54 3.34 -0.29
CA LYS A 147 -17.84 3.90 -0.68
C LYS A 147 -18.12 5.22 0.02
N ASP A 148 -17.58 5.37 1.24
CA ASP A 148 -17.64 6.59 2.04
C ASP A 148 -16.22 7.05 2.41
N PRO A 149 -15.58 7.86 1.55
CA PRO A 149 -14.22 8.35 1.80
C PRO A 149 -14.14 9.32 2.99
N HIS A 150 -15.24 10.02 3.32
CA HIS A 150 -15.28 10.91 4.49
C HIS A 150 -15.22 10.12 5.79
N SER A 151 -16.02 9.05 5.92
CA SER A 151 -15.97 8.15 7.07
C SER A 151 -14.62 7.45 7.18
N ALA A 152 -14.01 7.06 6.06
CA ALA A 152 -12.68 6.47 6.06
C ALA A 152 -11.62 7.45 6.58
N LEU A 153 -11.59 8.68 6.08
CA LEU A 153 -10.69 9.74 6.57
C LEU A 153 -10.95 10.06 8.06
N LYS A 154 -12.21 10.08 8.49
CA LYS A 154 -12.55 10.27 9.91
C LYS A 154 -12.05 9.13 10.78
N SER A 155 -12.11 7.88 10.30
CA SER A 155 -11.59 6.71 11.01
C SER A 155 -10.06 6.78 11.16
N LEU A 156 -9.36 7.17 10.09
CA LEU A 156 -7.91 7.40 10.12
C LEU A 156 -7.55 8.52 11.12
N TYR A 157 -8.27 9.65 11.07
CA TYR A 157 -8.09 10.74 12.04
C TYR A 157 -8.28 10.28 13.48
N MET A 158 -9.32 9.49 13.77
CA MET A 158 -9.58 8.98 15.12
C MET A 158 -8.53 7.94 15.56
N GLY A 159 -7.95 7.19 14.62
CA GLY A 159 -6.85 6.25 14.89
C GLY A 159 -5.54 6.91 15.30
N LEU A 160 -5.34 8.20 14.98
CA LEU A 160 -4.14 8.94 15.34
C LEU A 160 -4.17 9.47 16.79
N LYS A 161 -3.00 9.55 17.43
CA LYS A 161 -2.74 10.34 18.63
C LYS A 161 -2.86 11.84 18.30
N LYS A 162 -2.98 12.68 19.34
CA LYS A 162 -2.88 14.15 19.17
C LYS A 162 -1.48 14.50 18.64
N GLY A 163 -1.43 15.31 17.59
CA GLY A 163 -0.19 15.66 16.88
C GLY A 163 0.37 14.55 15.96
N GLY A 164 -0.37 13.45 15.80
CA GLY A 164 0.02 12.36 14.89
C GLY A 164 -0.21 12.72 13.43
N ILE A 165 0.39 11.95 12.52
CA ILE A 165 0.32 12.19 11.07
C ILE A 165 -0.24 11.00 10.30
N LEU A 166 -0.96 11.29 9.24
CA LEU A 166 -1.39 10.32 8.23
C LEU A 166 -0.56 10.51 6.96
N VAL A 167 0.11 9.45 6.50
CA VAL A 167 0.73 9.36 5.18
C VAL A 167 -0.26 8.68 4.26
N LEU A 168 -0.79 9.42 3.31
CA LEU A 168 -1.87 8.97 2.42
C LEU A 168 -1.40 8.89 0.98
N ASP A 169 -1.69 7.78 0.30
CA ASP A 169 -1.64 7.65 -1.15
C ASP A 169 -3.02 7.28 -1.68
N THR A 170 -3.50 8.04 -2.66
CA THR A 170 -4.78 7.77 -3.34
C THR A 170 -4.71 8.12 -4.81
N LEU A 171 -5.63 7.56 -5.60
CA LEU A 171 -5.86 8.04 -6.96
C LEU A 171 -6.34 9.48 -6.90
N ILE A 172 -5.83 10.30 -7.78
CA ILE A 172 -6.23 11.68 -8.02
C ILE A 172 -6.37 11.94 -9.52
N PHE A 173 -7.04 13.02 -9.88
CA PHE A 173 -6.96 13.58 -11.22
C PHE A 173 -6.67 15.09 -11.14
N GLU A 174 -5.99 15.58 -12.14
CA GLU A 174 -5.61 17.00 -12.19
C GLU A 174 -6.83 17.86 -12.57
N SER A 175 -7.18 18.76 -11.66
CA SER A 175 -8.23 19.75 -11.87
C SER A 175 -8.00 20.93 -10.92
N PRO A 176 -8.20 22.17 -11.38
CA PRO A 176 -8.20 23.34 -10.51
C PRO A 176 -9.46 23.44 -9.64
N LEU A 177 -10.49 22.68 -9.96
CA LEU A 177 -11.80 22.68 -9.27
C LEU A 177 -11.80 21.70 -8.09
N GLU A 178 -12.71 21.91 -7.15
CA GLU A 178 -12.94 21.08 -5.95
C GLU A 178 -13.93 19.96 -6.23
N ILE A 179 -13.59 19.07 -7.17
CA ILE A 179 -14.49 18.03 -7.68
C ILE A 179 -13.87 16.64 -7.56
N ALA A 180 -14.71 15.60 -7.63
CA ALA A 180 -14.30 14.22 -7.72
C ALA A 180 -14.99 13.50 -8.87
N LEU A 181 -14.27 12.63 -9.58
CA LEU A 181 -14.86 11.69 -10.53
C LEU A 181 -15.50 10.53 -9.77
N CYS A 182 -16.72 10.17 -10.19
CA CYS A 182 -17.48 9.02 -9.65
C CYS A 182 -17.79 8.05 -10.79
N PRO A 183 -16.80 7.31 -11.32
CA PRO A 183 -16.99 6.47 -12.48
C PRO A 183 -17.74 5.18 -12.13
N LYS A 184 -18.51 4.62 -13.07
CA LYS A 184 -19.08 3.28 -12.95
C LYS A 184 -17.96 2.21 -12.83
N THR A 185 -16.92 2.37 -13.65
CA THR A 185 -15.68 1.60 -13.64
C THR A 185 -14.53 2.55 -13.96
N TYR A 186 -13.35 2.29 -13.42
CA TYR A 186 -12.14 3.04 -13.72
C TYR A 186 -10.97 2.06 -13.88
N ALA A 187 -10.31 2.10 -15.02
CA ALA A 187 -9.22 1.18 -15.33
C ALA A 187 -9.64 -0.29 -15.08
N LYS A 188 -10.82 -0.67 -15.59
CA LYS A 188 -11.50 -1.97 -15.38
C LYS A 188 -11.75 -2.35 -13.92
N MET A 189 -11.54 -1.45 -12.98
CA MET A 189 -11.84 -1.67 -11.55
C MET A 189 -13.24 -1.16 -11.23
N SER A 190 -14.14 -2.06 -10.81
CA SER A 190 -15.52 -1.73 -10.38
C SER A 190 -15.58 -1.20 -8.95
N ASN A 191 -14.51 -1.31 -8.19
CA ASN A 191 -14.41 -0.89 -6.79
C ASN A 191 -13.63 0.43 -6.61
N VAL A 192 -13.49 1.23 -7.66
CA VAL A 192 -13.05 2.63 -7.57
C VAL A 192 -14.30 3.50 -7.49
N TYR A 193 -14.53 4.11 -6.34
CA TYR A 193 -15.75 4.89 -6.10
C TYR A 193 -15.55 6.38 -6.33
N PHE A 194 -14.40 6.92 -5.94
CA PHE A 194 -14.11 8.34 -6.03
C PHE A 194 -12.64 8.57 -6.40
N ILE A 195 -12.41 9.48 -7.34
CA ILE A 195 -11.09 9.98 -7.69
C ILE A 195 -11.14 11.50 -7.52
N PRO A 196 -10.67 12.05 -6.38
CA PRO A 196 -10.74 13.49 -6.11
C PRO A 196 -9.67 14.27 -6.87
N SER A 197 -9.94 15.55 -7.12
CA SER A 197 -8.89 16.52 -7.32
C SER A 197 -8.11 16.77 -6.02
N ILE A 198 -6.93 17.35 -6.10
CA ILE A 198 -6.11 17.67 -4.92
C ILE A 198 -6.91 18.54 -3.94
N LYS A 199 -7.58 19.60 -4.45
CA LYS A 199 -8.39 20.52 -3.62
C LYS A 199 -9.59 19.80 -2.97
N ALA A 200 -10.26 18.90 -3.71
CA ALA A 200 -11.36 18.11 -3.14
C ALA A 200 -10.87 17.22 -2.00
N LEU A 201 -9.72 16.56 -2.17
CA LEU A 201 -9.13 15.73 -1.12
C LEU A 201 -8.74 16.55 0.11
N GLN A 202 -8.15 17.74 -0.09
CA GLN A 202 -7.82 18.66 1.01
C GLN A 202 -9.08 19.07 1.78
N ASN A 203 -10.17 19.41 1.08
CA ASN A 203 -11.44 19.74 1.72
C ASN A 203 -12.03 18.54 2.50
N TRP A 204 -11.91 17.33 1.96
CA TRP A 204 -12.34 16.12 2.69
C TRP A 204 -11.51 15.91 3.96
N ALA A 205 -10.20 16.13 3.89
CA ALA A 205 -9.30 16.02 5.03
C ALA A 205 -9.67 17.04 6.14
N PHE A 206 -9.89 18.31 5.79
CA PHE A 206 -10.33 19.34 6.74
C PHE A 206 -11.68 19.00 7.39
N LYS A 207 -12.65 18.52 6.62
CA LYS A 207 -13.94 18.07 7.16
C LYS A 207 -13.81 16.84 8.06
N ALA A 208 -12.80 15.99 7.86
CA ALA A 208 -12.50 14.88 8.75
C ALA A 208 -11.83 15.33 10.07
N GLY A 209 -11.28 16.55 10.12
CA GLY A 209 -10.68 17.16 11.31
C GLY A 209 -9.17 17.39 11.21
N PHE A 210 -8.51 17.04 10.10
CA PHE A 210 -7.09 17.33 9.91
C PHE A 210 -6.85 18.84 9.80
N GLN A 211 -5.76 19.32 10.41
CA GLN A 211 -5.38 20.72 10.42
C GLN A 211 -4.61 21.13 9.16
N GLU A 212 -3.88 20.17 8.58
CA GLU A 212 -3.09 20.38 7.37
C GLU A 212 -3.20 19.12 6.47
N CYS A 213 -3.19 19.35 5.14
CA CYS A 213 -3.09 18.31 4.12
C CYS A 213 -2.09 18.76 3.06
N LYS A 214 -0.83 18.38 3.25
CA LYS A 214 0.29 18.78 2.38
C LYS A 214 0.50 17.74 1.30
N LEU A 215 0.51 18.19 0.04
CA LEU A 215 0.91 17.36 -1.10
C LEU A 215 2.43 17.16 -1.09
N LEU A 216 2.87 15.90 -1.13
CA LEU A 216 4.28 15.51 -1.25
C LEU A 216 4.71 15.32 -2.70
N ALA A 217 3.90 14.57 -3.45
CA ALA A 217 4.21 14.21 -4.83
C ALA A 217 2.96 13.84 -5.62
N ILE A 218 3.04 14.00 -6.93
CA ILE A 218 2.11 13.45 -7.92
C ILE A 218 2.90 12.49 -8.79
N LYS A 219 2.40 11.28 -9.00
CA LYS A 219 3.07 10.24 -9.80
C LYS A 219 2.06 9.51 -10.68
N PRO A 220 2.19 9.58 -12.01
CA PRO A 220 1.51 8.66 -12.91
C PRO A 220 1.93 7.22 -12.58
N THR A 221 0.97 6.29 -12.60
CA THR A 221 1.29 4.87 -12.51
C THR A 221 1.90 4.41 -13.84
N THR A 222 3.06 3.80 -13.79
CA THR A 222 3.80 3.36 -14.99
C THR A 222 3.89 1.85 -15.09
N LEU A 223 4.18 1.33 -16.29
CA LEU A 223 4.43 -0.10 -16.52
C LEU A 223 5.70 -0.60 -15.82
N LEU A 224 6.60 0.29 -15.39
CA LEU A 224 7.73 -0.07 -14.53
C LEU A 224 7.28 -0.36 -13.10
N GLU A 225 6.24 0.33 -12.62
CA GLU A 225 5.73 0.20 -11.27
C GLU A 225 4.68 -0.91 -11.14
N GLN A 226 3.69 -0.95 -12.08
CA GLN A 226 2.61 -1.92 -12.08
C GLN A 226 2.59 -2.71 -13.39
N ARG A 227 2.83 -4.00 -13.34
CA ARG A 227 2.99 -4.85 -14.52
C ARG A 227 2.44 -6.26 -14.29
N LYS A 228 2.07 -6.93 -15.38
CA LYS A 228 1.69 -8.33 -15.34
C LYS A 228 2.94 -9.20 -15.16
N THR A 229 2.86 -10.14 -14.25
CA THR A 229 3.89 -11.14 -13.99
C THR A 229 3.26 -12.52 -13.81
N PRO A 230 4.02 -13.63 -13.85
CA PRO A 230 3.49 -14.95 -13.54
C PRO A 230 2.95 -15.11 -12.11
N TRP A 231 3.29 -14.20 -11.22
CA TRP A 231 2.89 -14.20 -9.81
C TRP A 231 1.53 -13.54 -9.54
N ILE A 232 0.89 -12.98 -10.57
CA ILE A 232 -0.46 -12.44 -10.48
C ILE A 232 -1.42 -13.21 -11.38
N GLU A 233 -2.67 -13.23 -10.99
CA GLU A 233 -3.78 -13.72 -11.78
C GLU A 233 -4.60 -12.52 -12.27
N GLY A 234 -5.06 -12.56 -13.52
CA GLY A 234 -5.88 -11.51 -14.10
C GLY A 234 -5.09 -10.41 -14.83
N LEU A 235 -5.64 -9.20 -14.77
CA LEU A 235 -5.19 -8.04 -15.54
C LEU A 235 -4.25 -7.15 -14.71
N SER A 236 -3.41 -6.37 -15.39
CA SER A 236 -2.55 -5.33 -14.80
C SER A 236 -2.61 -4.06 -15.65
N LEU A 237 -1.80 -3.04 -15.33
CA LEU A 237 -1.87 -1.69 -15.89
C LEU A 237 -1.97 -1.66 -17.41
N GLU A 238 -1.18 -2.47 -18.10
CA GLU A 238 -1.19 -2.56 -19.58
C GLU A 238 -2.57 -2.83 -20.18
N SER A 239 -3.41 -3.58 -19.43
CA SER A 239 -4.79 -3.90 -19.83
C SER A 239 -5.79 -2.84 -19.39
N PHE A 240 -5.39 -1.88 -18.59
CA PHE A 240 -6.23 -0.83 -18.01
C PHE A 240 -6.16 0.47 -18.79
N LEU A 241 -5.12 0.63 -19.62
CA LEU A 241 -4.91 1.81 -20.46
C LEU A 241 -5.58 1.62 -21.82
N ASP A 242 -5.94 2.75 -22.43
CA ASP A 242 -6.40 2.77 -23.81
C ASP A 242 -5.24 2.33 -24.73
N PRO A 243 -5.43 1.33 -25.59
CA PRO A 243 -4.37 0.83 -26.48
C PRO A 243 -3.91 1.83 -27.54
N LYS A 244 -4.71 2.89 -27.80
CA LYS A 244 -4.38 3.97 -28.76
C LYS A 244 -3.82 5.22 -28.08
N ASP A 245 -4.10 5.40 -26.76
CA ASP A 245 -3.71 6.59 -26.00
C ASP A 245 -3.44 6.21 -24.54
N ALA A 246 -2.18 5.89 -24.22
CA ALA A 246 -1.76 5.49 -22.88
C ALA A 246 -1.93 6.59 -21.82
N SER A 247 -2.26 7.83 -22.21
CA SER A 247 -2.64 8.90 -21.27
C SER A 247 -4.05 8.74 -20.73
N LYS A 248 -4.81 7.74 -21.21
CA LYS A 248 -6.20 7.46 -20.81
C LYS A 248 -6.37 6.04 -20.30
N SER A 249 -7.35 5.86 -19.41
CA SER A 249 -7.89 4.53 -19.11
C SER A 249 -8.71 4.00 -20.29
N ILE A 250 -8.96 2.70 -20.30
CA ILE A 250 -9.77 2.04 -21.35
C ILE A 250 -11.20 2.63 -21.46
N GLU A 251 -11.71 3.26 -20.40
CA GLU A 251 -13.01 3.95 -20.37
C GLU A 251 -12.92 5.42 -20.85
N GLY A 252 -11.72 5.92 -21.18
CA GLY A 252 -11.50 7.29 -21.68
C GLY A 252 -11.26 8.34 -20.58
N TYR A 253 -11.19 7.96 -19.31
CA TYR A 253 -10.75 8.85 -18.21
C TYR A 253 -9.22 9.06 -18.27
N PRO A 254 -8.67 10.11 -17.61
CA PRO A 254 -7.22 10.21 -17.44
C PRO A 254 -6.63 8.91 -16.89
N ALA A 255 -5.43 8.54 -17.35
CA ALA A 255 -4.72 7.35 -16.87
C ALA A 255 -4.46 7.42 -15.36
N PRO A 256 -4.26 6.27 -14.66
CA PRO A 256 -4.06 6.25 -13.22
C PRO A 256 -2.89 7.13 -12.78
N CYS A 257 -3.22 8.13 -11.96
CA CYS A 257 -2.28 9.05 -11.34
C CYS A 257 -2.51 9.05 -9.83
N ARG A 258 -1.42 9.11 -9.05
CA ARG A 258 -1.46 9.05 -7.60
C ARG A 258 -0.94 10.32 -6.97
N GLY A 259 -1.67 10.80 -5.96
CA GLY A 259 -1.21 11.84 -5.06
C GLY A 259 -0.74 11.24 -3.74
N TYR A 260 0.38 11.74 -3.25
CA TYR A 260 0.98 11.41 -1.95
C TYR A 260 0.86 12.60 -1.04
N PHE A 261 0.36 12.39 0.17
CA PHE A 261 0.05 13.48 1.09
C PHE A 261 0.52 13.15 2.51
N ILE A 262 0.87 14.20 3.28
CA ILE A 262 0.96 14.16 4.75
C ILE A 262 -0.16 15.03 5.31
N LEU A 263 -0.95 14.44 6.20
CA LEU A 263 -2.04 15.10 6.91
C LEU A 263 -1.71 15.16 8.41
N HIS A 264 -1.88 16.31 9.05
CA HIS A 264 -1.60 16.53 10.46
C HIS A 264 -2.91 16.58 11.27
N LYS A 265 -2.94 15.84 12.41
CA LYS A 265 -4.04 15.87 13.39
C LYS A 265 -3.87 16.96 14.41
#